data_84cae5216e78af2be2e92e2d2292ea04
#
_entry.id   84cae5216e78af2be2e92e2d2292ea04
#
_cell.length_a   1.000
_cell.length_b   1.000
_cell.length_c   1.000
_cell.angle_alpha   90.00
_cell.angle_beta   90.00
_cell.angle_gamma   90.00
#
_symmetry.space_group_name_H-M   'P 1'
#
loop_
_entity.id
_entity.type
_entity.pdbx_description
1 polymer ?
#
loop_
_entity_poly.entity_id
_entity_poly.type
_entity_poly.pdbx_seq_one_letter_code
_entity_poly.pdbx_strand_id
1 'polypeptide(L)'
;MNEPASDPESDLILDISRFTLDPLGYVLYAFDWGVGELAGFDGPDIWQRETLKLIGDLLMEGKISVEEAIQLAIASGHGIGKSALVAWIILWAVSTYEDTKGVVTANTETQLKTKTWAELAKWHRLCINRHWFELTATALFSKDPLHEKTWRVDMVAWSERNTEAFAGLHNKGKRILLIFDEASAVPDLIWEVSEGALTDSDTEIIWCCFGNPTRTIGRFVECLPKGKFAHRWHHRQIDSRNVKITNKAQIQKWLEDYGEESDFFKVRVRGVPPAVSSDALIGPDEVEESMHRAYKPGMFDHAPVIVGVDVARQGADSSCIARRQGQVVFPLRVMRIPDTTLVGHQVSNYCDENHFDACLVDATGGYGAGVIDTMRSTNHDAIEVYFSGSPLDRQYFNKRSEMYFLLVKWIRAGGALPPDPELKEELCAMTYRFQKDQFRLDEKDDVKELIGRSPDKADSVALTFAFPVVKKLPGAASGGSKKEYDPYAALNK
;
A
#
# COMPACT_ATOMS: atom_id res chain seq x y z
N MET A 1 -60.49 29.27 -5.31
CA MET A 1 -59.76 28.13 -5.93
C MET A 1 -58.77 27.66 -4.87
N ASN A 2 -59.04 26.49 -4.25
CA ASN A 2 -58.04 25.89 -3.34
C ASN A 2 -56.88 25.44 -4.20
N GLU A 3 -55.70 25.95 -3.92
CA GLU A 3 -54.48 25.34 -4.45
C GLU A 3 -54.50 23.84 -4.10
N PRO A 4 -54.20 22.94 -5.04
CA PRO A 4 -54.10 21.53 -4.70
C PRO A 4 -52.98 21.41 -3.63
N ALA A 5 -53.29 20.70 -2.54
CA ALA A 5 -52.32 20.38 -1.50
C ALA A 5 -51.12 19.77 -2.18
N SER A 6 -49.92 20.35 -1.94
CA SER A 6 -48.65 19.80 -2.46
C SER A 6 -48.53 18.36 -1.99
N ASP A 7 -48.09 17.49 -2.89
CA ASP A 7 -47.71 16.12 -2.53
C ASP A 7 -46.46 16.15 -1.63
N PRO A 8 -46.53 15.63 -0.39
CA PRO A 8 -45.40 15.65 0.53
C PRO A 8 -44.11 15.04 -0.05
N GLU A 9 -44.25 14.08 -0.96
CA GLU A 9 -43.09 13.47 -1.63
C GLU A 9 -42.46 14.44 -2.64
N SER A 10 -43.27 15.14 -3.40
CA SER A 10 -42.77 16.18 -4.32
C SER A 10 -42.09 17.32 -3.59
N ASP A 11 -42.59 17.72 -2.42
CA ASP A 11 -41.95 18.74 -1.57
C ASP A 11 -40.59 18.24 -1.04
N LEU A 12 -40.48 16.98 -0.60
CA LEU A 12 -39.23 16.37 -0.14
C LEU A 12 -38.19 16.31 -1.25
N ILE A 13 -38.59 15.93 -2.47
CA ILE A 13 -37.73 15.93 -3.64
C ILE A 13 -37.16 17.32 -3.92
N LEU A 14 -38.03 18.33 -3.90
CA LEU A 14 -37.62 19.73 -4.12
C LEU A 14 -36.68 20.23 -3.04
N ASP A 15 -36.92 19.90 -1.78
CA ASP A 15 -36.06 20.30 -0.68
C ASP A 15 -34.70 19.65 -0.78
N ILE A 16 -34.61 18.35 -1.02
CA ILE A 16 -33.37 17.62 -1.16
C ILE A 16 -32.58 18.10 -2.37
N SER A 17 -33.24 18.43 -3.48
CA SER A 17 -32.54 18.91 -4.70
C SER A 17 -31.71 20.18 -4.48
N ARG A 18 -32.06 21.00 -3.48
CA ARG A 18 -31.31 22.21 -3.12
C ARG A 18 -29.89 21.91 -2.61
N PHE A 19 -29.68 20.70 -2.13
CA PHE A 19 -28.40 20.27 -1.55
C PHE A 19 -27.47 19.53 -2.54
N THR A 20 -27.75 19.60 -3.85
CA THR A 20 -26.93 18.93 -4.88
C THR A 20 -25.46 19.31 -4.78
N LEU A 21 -25.16 20.56 -4.44
CA LEU A 21 -23.81 21.09 -4.26
C LEU A 21 -23.50 21.45 -2.80
N ASP A 22 -24.35 21.05 -1.87
CA ASP A 22 -24.19 21.36 -0.45
C ASP A 22 -24.34 20.09 0.41
N PRO A 23 -23.26 19.25 0.48
CA PRO A 23 -23.30 18.05 1.32
C PRO A 23 -23.55 18.35 2.80
N LEU A 24 -23.05 19.48 3.31
CA LEU A 24 -23.27 19.87 4.71
C LEU A 24 -24.72 20.21 4.97
N GLY A 25 -25.34 21.00 4.09
CA GLY A 25 -26.77 21.33 4.18
C GLY A 25 -27.64 20.09 4.14
N TYR A 26 -27.34 19.14 3.24
CA TYR A 26 -28.04 17.85 3.20
C TYR A 26 -27.95 17.10 4.53
N VAL A 27 -26.74 16.94 5.09
CA VAL A 27 -26.52 16.20 6.34
C VAL A 27 -27.25 16.88 7.52
N LEU A 28 -27.29 18.19 7.55
CA LEU A 28 -28.04 18.92 8.59
C LEU A 28 -29.56 18.79 8.42
N TYR A 29 -30.06 18.67 7.19
CA TYR A 29 -31.46 18.50 6.87
C TYR A 29 -31.98 17.06 7.01
N ALA A 30 -31.20 16.09 6.56
CA ALA A 30 -31.61 14.71 6.37
C ALA A 30 -31.72 13.89 7.67
N PHE A 31 -31.21 14.40 8.79
CA PHE A 31 -31.17 13.68 10.06
C PHE A 31 -31.73 14.51 11.21
N ASP A 32 -32.50 13.86 12.11
CA ASP A 32 -33.11 14.47 13.29
C ASP A 32 -32.06 14.71 14.41
N TRP A 33 -31.19 15.67 14.21
CA TRP A 33 -30.19 16.05 15.20
C TRP A 33 -30.83 16.53 16.52
N GLY A 34 -30.24 16.12 17.63
CA GLY A 34 -30.77 16.44 18.96
C GLY A 34 -31.95 15.59 19.43
N VAL A 35 -32.40 14.59 18.63
CA VAL A 35 -33.54 13.75 18.96
C VAL A 35 -33.20 12.26 18.90
N GLY A 36 -33.85 11.43 19.69
CA GLY A 36 -33.71 9.97 19.65
C GLY A 36 -32.29 9.48 19.80
N GLU A 37 -31.82 8.71 18.84
CA GLU A 37 -30.43 8.19 18.82
C GLU A 37 -29.39 9.31 18.67
N LEU A 38 -29.77 10.48 18.17
CA LEU A 38 -28.91 11.65 17.97
C LEU A 38 -29.09 12.73 19.06
N ALA A 39 -29.77 12.43 20.19
CA ALA A 39 -30.09 13.38 21.25
C ALA A 39 -28.87 14.12 21.85
N GLY A 40 -27.67 13.50 21.78
CA GLY A 40 -26.42 14.11 22.26
C GLY A 40 -25.64 14.89 21.20
N PHE A 41 -26.18 15.04 19.97
CA PHE A 41 -25.46 15.61 18.83
C PHE A 41 -26.28 16.73 18.18
N ASP A 42 -25.64 17.87 17.97
CA ASP A 42 -26.19 19.04 17.28
C ASP A 42 -25.78 19.10 15.80
N GLY A 43 -25.27 18.00 15.27
CA GLY A 43 -24.78 17.85 13.91
C GLY A 43 -23.40 17.20 13.85
N PRO A 44 -22.77 17.17 12.65
CA PRO A 44 -21.40 16.69 12.46
C PRO A 44 -20.38 17.44 13.32
N ASP A 45 -19.28 16.79 13.69
CA ASP A 45 -18.14 17.44 14.34
C ASP A 45 -17.48 18.48 13.41
N ILE A 46 -16.74 19.42 13.97
CA ILE A 46 -16.12 20.54 13.24
C ILE A 46 -15.38 20.06 12.00
N TRP A 47 -14.50 19.07 12.14
CA TRP A 47 -13.70 18.53 11.03
C TRP A 47 -14.56 17.89 9.93
N GLN A 48 -15.69 17.27 10.31
CA GLN A 48 -16.65 16.68 9.38
C GLN A 48 -17.43 17.76 8.64
N ARG A 49 -17.86 18.81 9.33
CA ARG A 49 -18.52 19.99 8.72
C ARG A 49 -17.60 20.67 7.72
N GLU A 50 -16.33 20.88 8.08
CA GLU A 50 -15.34 21.48 7.20
C GLU A 50 -15.04 20.62 5.97
N THR A 51 -15.05 19.28 6.13
CA THR A 51 -14.86 18.34 5.02
C THR A 51 -16.03 18.34 4.07
N LEU A 52 -17.27 18.28 4.58
CA LEU A 52 -18.49 18.35 3.76
C LEU A 52 -18.59 19.70 3.03
N LYS A 53 -18.24 20.79 3.73
CA LYS A 53 -18.19 22.12 3.12
C LYS A 53 -17.15 22.19 2.01
N LEU A 54 -15.94 21.66 2.23
CA LEU A 54 -14.90 21.62 1.21
C LEU A 54 -15.38 20.92 -0.07
N ILE A 55 -16.06 19.77 0.05
CA ILE A 55 -16.63 19.07 -1.11
C ILE A 55 -17.62 19.98 -1.83
N GLY A 56 -18.49 20.68 -1.10
CA GLY A 56 -19.44 21.64 -1.68
C GLY A 56 -18.78 22.82 -2.38
N ASP A 57 -17.79 23.42 -1.75
CA ASP A 57 -17.01 24.53 -2.32
C ASP A 57 -16.32 24.09 -3.64
N LEU A 58 -15.68 22.92 -3.67
CA LEU A 58 -15.03 22.37 -4.87
C LEU A 58 -16.05 22.04 -5.99
N LEU A 59 -17.23 21.53 -5.65
CA LEU A 59 -18.29 21.31 -6.62
C LEU A 59 -18.79 22.63 -7.23
N MET A 60 -18.87 23.68 -6.44
CA MET A 60 -19.23 25.02 -6.89
C MET A 60 -18.19 25.61 -7.84
N GLU A 61 -16.90 25.46 -7.51
CA GLU A 61 -15.76 25.87 -8.37
C GLU A 61 -15.72 25.08 -9.67
N GLY A 62 -15.92 23.75 -9.62
CA GLY A 62 -15.92 22.86 -10.78
C GLY A 62 -17.03 23.14 -11.80
N LYS A 63 -18.15 23.81 -11.42
CA LYS A 63 -19.14 24.31 -12.38
C LYS A 63 -18.61 25.37 -13.34
N ILE A 64 -17.48 25.97 -13.00
CA ILE A 64 -16.82 27.02 -13.81
C ILE A 64 -15.78 26.40 -14.76
N SER A 65 -15.19 25.23 -14.41
CA SER A 65 -14.28 24.47 -15.25
C SER A 65 -14.48 22.95 -15.03
N VAL A 66 -15.17 22.30 -15.95
CA VAL A 66 -15.64 20.89 -15.88
C VAL A 66 -14.50 19.85 -15.96
N GLU A 67 -13.26 20.19 -15.72
CA GLU A 67 -12.12 19.36 -16.14
C GLU A 67 -11.43 18.56 -15.01
N GLU A 68 -11.72 18.80 -13.73
CA GLU A 68 -10.98 18.14 -12.66
C GLU A 68 -11.86 17.36 -11.67
N ALA A 69 -11.51 16.09 -11.44
CA ALA A 69 -12.11 15.27 -10.39
C ALA A 69 -11.79 15.84 -9.00
N ILE A 70 -12.75 15.82 -8.09
CA ILE A 70 -12.53 16.15 -6.67
C ILE A 70 -11.83 14.97 -6.02
N GLN A 71 -10.56 15.13 -5.68
CA GLN A 71 -9.73 14.13 -5.01
C GLN A 71 -9.41 14.59 -3.59
N LEU A 72 -9.91 13.86 -2.57
CA LEU A 72 -9.78 14.21 -1.16
C LEU A 72 -9.08 13.11 -0.37
N ALA A 73 -7.96 13.42 0.29
CA ALA A 73 -7.21 12.50 1.15
C ALA A 73 -7.26 12.96 2.61
N ILE A 74 -7.84 12.14 3.48
CA ILE A 74 -7.97 12.44 4.92
C ILE A 74 -7.15 11.46 5.73
N ALA A 75 -6.00 11.93 6.22
CA ALA A 75 -5.18 11.23 7.18
C ALA A 75 -5.62 11.59 8.61
N SER A 76 -5.83 10.61 9.47
CA SER A 76 -6.39 10.90 10.79
C SER A 76 -5.93 9.92 11.87
N GLY A 77 -6.06 10.32 13.11
CA GLY A 77 -6.01 9.41 14.24
C GLY A 77 -7.25 8.48 14.31
N HIS A 78 -7.29 7.65 15.34
CA HIS A 78 -8.38 6.71 15.58
C HIS A 78 -9.60 7.37 16.24
N GLY A 79 -10.78 6.76 16.05
CA GLY A 79 -12.00 7.08 16.80
C GLY A 79 -12.65 8.43 16.47
N ILE A 80 -12.34 9.03 15.32
CA ILE A 80 -12.79 10.38 14.95
C ILE A 80 -14.15 10.41 14.24
N GLY A 81 -14.78 9.24 13.96
CA GLY A 81 -16.08 9.19 13.26
C GLY A 81 -15.95 9.21 11.72
N LYS A 82 -14.86 8.66 11.14
CA LYS A 82 -14.68 8.53 9.68
C LYS A 82 -15.85 7.82 9.00
N SER A 83 -16.26 6.67 9.53
CA SER A 83 -17.31 5.84 8.91
C SER A 83 -18.68 6.54 8.87
N ALA A 84 -18.97 7.41 9.85
CA ALA A 84 -20.18 8.24 9.81
C ALA A 84 -20.12 9.26 8.66
N LEU A 85 -18.99 9.94 8.50
CA LEU A 85 -18.79 10.87 7.38
C LEU A 85 -18.90 10.16 6.03
N VAL A 86 -18.29 8.97 5.89
CA VAL A 86 -18.42 8.12 4.69
C VAL A 86 -19.88 7.82 4.39
N ALA A 87 -20.65 7.39 5.40
CA ALA A 87 -22.07 7.10 5.25
C ALA A 87 -22.87 8.35 4.80
N TRP A 88 -22.57 9.52 5.35
CA TRP A 88 -23.24 10.77 4.97
C TRP A 88 -22.90 11.20 3.53
N ILE A 89 -21.65 11.07 3.11
CA ILE A 89 -21.23 11.36 1.73
C ILE A 89 -21.96 10.43 0.75
N ILE A 90 -22.07 9.13 1.06
CA ILE A 90 -22.79 8.17 0.22
C ILE A 90 -24.28 8.56 0.12
N LEU A 91 -24.95 8.78 1.26
CA LEU A 91 -26.37 9.12 1.29
C LEU A 91 -26.65 10.46 0.59
N TRP A 92 -25.83 11.48 0.81
CA TRP A 92 -25.92 12.74 0.07
C TRP A 92 -25.77 12.52 -1.44
N ALA A 93 -24.73 11.81 -1.85
CA ALA A 93 -24.41 11.64 -3.27
C ALA A 93 -25.56 10.97 -4.05
N VAL A 94 -26.14 9.90 -3.49
CA VAL A 94 -27.27 9.22 -4.14
C VAL A 94 -28.59 10.00 -4.00
N SER A 95 -28.82 10.70 -2.91
CA SER A 95 -30.08 11.42 -2.67
C SER A 95 -30.23 12.70 -3.50
N THR A 96 -29.12 13.31 -3.89
CA THR A 96 -29.12 14.63 -4.52
C THR A 96 -28.74 14.61 -6.00
N TYR A 97 -28.41 13.45 -6.55
CA TYR A 97 -28.06 13.34 -7.97
C TYR A 97 -28.53 11.98 -8.52
N GLU A 98 -29.49 12.04 -9.44
CA GLU A 98 -30.07 10.85 -10.10
C GLU A 98 -29.02 10.08 -10.89
N ASP A 99 -29.11 8.73 -10.87
CA ASP A 99 -28.19 7.83 -11.51
C ASP A 99 -26.73 7.99 -11.02
N THR A 100 -26.52 8.40 -9.77
CA THR A 100 -25.21 8.33 -9.14
C THR A 100 -24.73 6.89 -9.08
N LYS A 101 -23.53 6.63 -9.59
CA LYS A 101 -22.82 5.36 -9.40
C LYS A 101 -21.66 5.52 -8.44
N GLY A 102 -21.45 4.55 -7.58
CA GLY A 102 -20.34 4.59 -6.64
C GLY A 102 -19.78 3.23 -6.30
N VAL A 103 -18.53 3.25 -5.85
CA VAL A 103 -17.82 2.10 -5.27
C VAL A 103 -17.20 2.52 -3.95
N VAL A 104 -17.38 1.67 -2.93
CA VAL A 104 -16.74 1.79 -1.63
C VAL A 104 -15.86 0.58 -1.40
N THR A 105 -14.59 0.80 -1.11
CA THR A 105 -13.63 -0.26 -0.81
C THR A 105 -12.89 -0.01 0.50
N ALA A 106 -12.36 -1.08 1.09
CA ALA A 106 -11.50 -1.07 2.27
C ALA A 106 -10.56 -2.27 2.25
N ASN A 107 -9.62 -2.32 3.20
CA ASN A 107 -8.58 -3.35 3.29
C ASN A 107 -9.11 -4.79 3.23
N THR A 108 -10.22 -5.09 3.90
CA THR A 108 -10.82 -6.44 3.90
C THR A 108 -12.34 -6.37 3.78
N GLU A 109 -12.91 -7.42 3.18
CA GLU A 109 -14.36 -7.58 3.09
C GLU A 109 -15.04 -7.57 4.47
N THR A 110 -14.40 -8.20 5.46
CA THR A 110 -14.91 -8.21 6.84
C THR A 110 -14.95 -6.81 7.44
N GLN A 111 -13.88 -6.01 7.30
CA GLN A 111 -13.87 -4.63 7.80
C GLN A 111 -14.90 -3.76 7.09
N LEU A 112 -15.01 -3.91 5.79
CA LEU A 112 -15.97 -3.19 4.98
C LEU A 112 -17.41 -3.49 5.44
N LYS A 113 -17.76 -4.76 5.62
CA LYS A 113 -19.08 -5.20 6.10
C LYS A 113 -19.37 -4.79 7.55
N THR A 114 -18.42 -5.01 8.45
CA THR A 114 -18.68 -4.86 9.89
C THR A 114 -18.51 -3.43 10.40
N LYS A 115 -17.79 -2.56 9.70
CA LYS A 115 -17.57 -1.17 10.09
C LYS A 115 -18.29 -0.21 9.15
N THR A 116 -17.82 -0.07 7.92
CA THR A 116 -18.29 0.95 6.98
C THR A 116 -19.76 0.72 6.60
N TRP A 117 -20.09 -0.51 6.21
CA TRP A 117 -21.43 -0.86 5.79
C TRP A 117 -22.44 -0.91 6.95
N ALA A 118 -21.99 -1.36 8.12
CA ALA A 118 -22.82 -1.32 9.33
C ALA A 118 -23.15 0.11 9.75
N GLU A 119 -22.19 1.04 9.62
CA GLU A 119 -22.44 2.45 9.91
C GLU A 119 -23.35 3.08 8.84
N LEU A 120 -23.19 2.74 7.56
CA LEU A 120 -24.11 3.15 6.50
C LEU A 120 -25.54 2.66 6.78
N ALA A 121 -25.71 1.42 7.24
CA ALA A 121 -27.03 0.88 7.59
C ALA A 121 -27.69 1.66 8.72
N LYS A 122 -26.92 2.07 9.73
CA LYS A 122 -27.41 2.92 10.81
C LYS A 122 -27.90 4.27 10.27
N TRP A 123 -27.07 4.98 9.50
CA TRP A 123 -27.40 6.30 8.98
C TRP A 123 -28.51 6.24 7.90
N HIS A 124 -28.54 5.21 7.07
CA HIS A 124 -29.66 4.99 6.13
C HIS A 124 -31.01 4.85 6.88
N ARG A 125 -31.05 4.10 7.98
CA ARG A 125 -32.28 3.94 8.79
C ARG A 125 -32.77 5.27 9.38
N LEU A 126 -31.84 6.16 9.74
CA LEU A 126 -32.15 7.48 10.33
C LEU A 126 -32.44 8.56 9.29
N CYS A 127 -32.15 8.29 8.01
CA CYS A 127 -32.30 9.27 6.94
C CYS A 127 -33.77 9.54 6.59
N ILE A 128 -34.14 10.81 6.38
CA ILE A 128 -35.51 11.24 6.06
C ILE A 128 -36.06 10.58 4.78
N ASN A 129 -35.19 10.41 3.78
CA ASN A 129 -35.54 9.82 2.48
C ASN A 129 -35.10 8.35 2.32
N ARG A 130 -34.92 7.60 3.42
CA ARG A 130 -34.52 6.18 3.41
C ARG A 130 -35.42 5.30 2.53
N HIS A 131 -36.66 5.68 2.29
CA HIS A 131 -37.59 4.92 1.49
C HIS A 131 -37.29 4.95 -0.03
N TRP A 132 -36.45 5.86 -0.49
CA TRP A 132 -36.05 5.92 -1.90
C TRP A 132 -35.05 4.82 -2.27
N PHE A 133 -34.28 4.33 -1.30
CA PHE A 133 -33.19 3.39 -1.54
C PHE A 133 -33.38 2.09 -0.75
N GLU A 134 -32.89 1.00 -1.33
CA GLU A 134 -32.75 -0.28 -0.66
C GLU A 134 -31.28 -0.54 -0.33
N LEU A 135 -31.03 -0.94 0.91
CA LEU A 135 -29.71 -1.31 1.39
C LEU A 135 -29.64 -2.83 1.59
N THR A 136 -28.76 -3.47 0.83
CA THR A 136 -28.45 -4.90 0.97
C THR A 136 -27.10 -5.11 1.65
N ALA A 137 -26.65 -6.35 1.74
CA ALA A 137 -25.34 -6.68 2.32
C ALA A 137 -24.15 -6.11 1.51
N THR A 138 -24.37 -5.75 0.23
CA THR A 138 -23.29 -5.37 -0.69
C THR A 138 -23.59 -4.15 -1.56
N ALA A 139 -24.81 -3.60 -1.51
CA ALA A 139 -25.18 -2.46 -2.32
C ALA A 139 -26.25 -1.59 -1.65
N LEU A 140 -26.19 -0.29 -1.91
CA LEU A 140 -27.28 0.67 -1.72
C LEU A 140 -27.76 1.10 -3.11
N PHE A 141 -29.04 0.93 -3.45
CA PHE A 141 -29.54 1.22 -4.79
C PHE A 141 -30.97 1.79 -4.76
N SER A 142 -31.35 2.46 -5.85
CA SER A 142 -32.69 3.02 -6.01
C SER A 142 -33.78 1.93 -6.00
N LYS A 143 -34.87 2.19 -5.31
CA LYS A 143 -36.07 1.32 -5.36
C LYS A 143 -36.87 1.48 -6.64
N ASP A 144 -36.57 2.48 -7.47
CA ASP A 144 -37.15 2.58 -8.78
C ASP A 144 -36.59 1.48 -9.71
N PRO A 145 -37.46 0.55 -10.20
CA PRO A 145 -36.99 -0.56 -11.02
C PRO A 145 -36.27 -0.14 -12.32
N LEU A 146 -36.54 1.09 -12.81
CA LEU A 146 -35.86 1.62 -14.00
C LEU A 146 -34.43 2.06 -13.72
N HIS A 147 -34.14 2.42 -12.47
CA HIS A 147 -32.87 2.99 -12.04
C HIS A 147 -32.05 2.07 -11.11
N GLU A 148 -32.55 0.90 -10.71
CA GLU A 148 -31.89 -0.05 -9.80
C GLU A 148 -30.43 -0.37 -10.20
N LYS A 149 -30.16 -0.49 -11.49
CA LYS A 149 -28.84 -0.86 -12.03
C LYS A 149 -27.93 0.35 -12.33
N THR A 150 -28.49 1.51 -12.45
CA THR A 150 -27.78 2.74 -12.84
C THR A 150 -27.56 3.70 -11.67
N TRP A 151 -28.43 3.63 -10.65
CA TRP A 151 -28.40 4.50 -9.48
C TRP A 151 -28.09 3.72 -8.23
N ARG A 152 -26.78 3.52 -7.98
CA ARG A 152 -26.32 2.63 -6.92
C ARG A 152 -24.91 2.90 -6.43
N VAL A 153 -24.63 2.47 -5.22
CA VAL A 153 -23.29 2.39 -4.63
C VAL A 153 -23.01 0.96 -4.20
N ASP A 154 -21.95 0.37 -4.72
CA ASP A 154 -21.55 -1.00 -4.45
C ASP A 154 -20.39 -1.06 -3.46
N MET A 155 -20.49 -2.03 -2.54
CA MET A 155 -19.40 -2.42 -1.66
C MET A 155 -18.52 -3.43 -2.38
N VAL A 156 -17.30 -3.06 -2.69
CA VAL A 156 -16.35 -3.92 -3.40
C VAL A 156 -15.10 -4.13 -2.55
N ALA A 157 -14.89 -5.35 -2.07
CA ALA A 157 -13.60 -5.70 -1.50
C ALA A 157 -12.58 -5.78 -2.64
N TRP A 158 -11.45 -5.10 -2.48
CA TRP A 158 -10.39 -5.20 -3.47
C TRP A 158 -9.75 -6.60 -3.46
N SER A 159 -9.37 -7.07 -4.63
CA SER A 159 -8.49 -8.23 -4.81
C SER A 159 -7.81 -8.09 -6.18
N GLU A 160 -6.64 -8.66 -6.35
CA GLU A 160 -5.96 -8.73 -7.65
C GLU A 160 -6.84 -9.33 -8.76
N ARG A 161 -7.79 -10.19 -8.37
CA ARG A 161 -8.72 -10.84 -9.30
C ARG A 161 -9.95 -10.01 -9.64
N ASN A 162 -10.18 -8.88 -8.97
CA ASN A 162 -11.40 -8.07 -9.08
C ASN A 162 -11.10 -6.59 -9.43
N THR A 163 -10.01 -6.34 -10.12
CA THR A 163 -9.62 -5.00 -10.59
C THR A 163 -10.64 -4.41 -11.57
N GLU A 164 -11.34 -5.25 -12.33
CA GLU A 164 -12.36 -4.83 -13.32
C GLU A 164 -13.52 -4.04 -12.69
N ALA A 165 -13.85 -4.31 -11.43
CA ALA A 165 -14.91 -3.57 -10.73
C ALA A 165 -14.57 -2.09 -10.54
N PHE A 166 -13.29 -1.74 -10.51
CA PHE A 166 -12.80 -0.36 -10.44
C PHE A 166 -12.56 0.24 -11.82
N ALA A 167 -12.06 -0.58 -12.78
CA ALA A 167 -11.81 -0.16 -14.17
C ALA A 167 -13.10 0.16 -14.94
N GLY A 168 -14.21 -0.49 -14.59
CA GLY A 168 -15.50 -0.32 -15.26
C GLY A 168 -16.39 0.78 -14.69
N LEU A 169 -15.90 1.64 -13.80
CA LEU A 169 -16.70 2.69 -13.19
C LEU A 169 -16.83 3.89 -14.14
N HIS A 170 -17.75 3.78 -15.09
CA HIS A 170 -18.09 4.83 -16.05
C HIS A 170 -19.53 5.30 -15.85
N ASN A 171 -19.75 6.62 -15.92
CA ASN A 171 -21.08 7.23 -15.72
C ASN A 171 -21.21 8.59 -16.39
N LYS A 172 -20.93 8.62 -17.70
CA LYS A 172 -20.86 9.85 -18.48
C LYS A 172 -22.07 10.77 -18.28
N GLY A 173 -21.80 12.02 -17.94
CA GLY A 173 -22.83 13.06 -17.72
C GLY A 173 -23.56 12.95 -16.39
N LYS A 174 -23.13 12.07 -15.50
CA LYS A 174 -23.72 11.85 -14.17
C LYS A 174 -22.65 11.97 -13.08
N ARG A 175 -22.97 11.55 -11.84
CA ARG A 175 -22.04 11.55 -10.71
C ARG A 175 -21.39 10.18 -10.53
N ILE A 176 -20.06 10.18 -10.32
CA ILE A 176 -19.28 9.04 -9.84
C ILE A 176 -18.80 9.32 -8.41
N LEU A 177 -19.02 8.36 -7.50
CA LEU A 177 -18.51 8.40 -6.14
C LEU A 177 -17.53 7.23 -5.91
N LEU A 178 -16.29 7.53 -5.61
CA LEU A 178 -15.27 6.53 -5.26
C LEU A 178 -14.79 6.79 -3.83
N ILE A 179 -14.89 5.78 -2.96
CA ILE A 179 -14.49 5.88 -1.55
C ILE A 179 -13.52 4.75 -1.21
N PHE A 180 -12.34 5.13 -0.73
CA PHE A 180 -11.39 4.22 -0.12
C PHE A 180 -11.41 4.44 1.39
N ASP A 181 -11.98 3.51 2.14
CA ASP A 181 -11.88 3.46 3.60
C ASP A 181 -10.67 2.61 3.99
N GLU A 182 -9.96 3.00 5.04
CA GLU A 182 -8.66 2.43 5.42
C GLU A 182 -7.63 2.47 4.24
N ALA A 183 -7.59 3.58 3.52
CA ALA A 183 -6.87 3.78 2.26
C ALA A 183 -5.36 3.47 2.33
N SER A 184 -4.76 3.55 3.52
CA SER A 184 -3.34 3.21 3.76
C SER A 184 -2.99 1.76 3.43
N ALA A 185 -3.99 0.88 3.42
CA ALA A 185 -3.82 -0.54 3.16
C ALA A 185 -4.19 -0.97 1.73
N VAL A 186 -4.78 -0.07 0.93
CA VAL A 186 -5.18 -0.35 -0.45
C VAL A 186 -3.94 -0.38 -1.34
N PRO A 187 -3.68 -1.48 -2.08
CA PRO A 187 -2.52 -1.61 -2.97
C PRO A 187 -2.50 -0.59 -4.09
N ASP A 188 -1.32 -0.19 -4.54
CA ASP A 188 -1.12 0.81 -5.59
C ASP A 188 -1.78 0.44 -6.91
N LEU A 189 -1.84 -0.86 -7.25
CA LEU A 189 -2.55 -1.36 -8.43
C LEU A 189 -4.03 -0.95 -8.45
N ILE A 190 -4.72 -0.99 -7.30
CA ILE A 190 -6.13 -0.60 -7.21
C ILE A 190 -6.30 0.91 -7.42
N TRP A 191 -5.35 1.71 -6.93
CA TRP A 191 -5.33 3.15 -7.17
C TRP A 191 -5.15 3.45 -8.67
N GLU A 192 -4.21 2.76 -9.34
CA GLU A 192 -3.93 2.94 -10.78
C GLU A 192 -5.15 2.58 -11.64
N VAL A 193 -5.78 1.43 -11.35
CA VAL A 193 -6.98 1.01 -12.07
C VAL A 193 -8.13 1.99 -11.83
N SER A 194 -8.26 2.53 -10.62
CA SER A 194 -9.30 3.51 -10.27
C SER A 194 -9.10 4.86 -10.97
N GLU A 195 -7.88 5.23 -11.36
CA GLU A 195 -7.62 6.41 -12.19
C GLU A 195 -8.30 6.32 -13.56
N GLY A 196 -8.62 5.11 -14.04
CA GLY A 196 -9.43 4.92 -15.25
C GLY A 196 -10.80 5.58 -15.17
N ALA A 197 -11.43 5.63 -13.99
CA ALA A 197 -12.70 6.32 -13.78
C ALA A 197 -12.62 7.84 -13.99
N LEU A 198 -11.41 8.43 -13.87
CA LEU A 198 -11.18 9.87 -14.06
C LEU A 198 -11.18 10.30 -15.52
N THR A 199 -11.29 9.36 -16.46
CA THR A 199 -11.23 9.65 -17.91
C THR A 199 -12.59 9.99 -18.52
N ASP A 200 -13.69 9.88 -17.78
CA ASP A 200 -15.02 10.23 -18.26
C ASP A 200 -15.17 11.75 -18.37
N SER A 201 -15.39 12.26 -19.60
CA SER A 201 -15.71 13.66 -19.81
C SER A 201 -17.11 14.02 -19.32
N ASP A 202 -17.31 15.28 -18.97
CA ASP A 202 -18.60 15.83 -18.52
C ASP A 202 -19.22 15.07 -17.33
N THR A 203 -18.39 14.50 -16.47
CA THR A 203 -18.80 13.65 -15.35
C THR A 203 -18.33 14.27 -14.04
N GLU A 204 -19.24 14.36 -13.06
CA GLU A 204 -18.90 14.82 -11.72
C GLU A 204 -18.24 13.66 -10.94
N ILE A 205 -16.95 13.73 -10.73
CA ILE A 205 -16.18 12.66 -10.09
C ILE A 205 -15.70 13.12 -8.71
N ILE A 206 -16.09 12.34 -7.68
CA ILE A 206 -15.72 12.59 -6.29
C ILE A 206 -14.98 11.35 -5.78
N TRP A 207 -13.68 11.48 -5.51
CA TRP A 207 -12.86 10.42 -4.97
C TRP A 207 -12.35 10.79 -3.58
N CYS A 208 -12.86 10.11 -2.56
CA CYS A 208 -12.50 10.35 -1.16
C CYS A 208 -11.73 9.16 -0.58
N CYS A 209 -10.58 9.43 0.02
CA CYS A 209 -9.72 8.45 0.67
C CYS A 209 -9.57 8.78 2.15
N PHE A 210 -9.92 7.82 3.01
CA PHE A 210 -9.86 7.95 4.45
C PHE A 210 -8.92 6.89 5.03
N GLY A 211 -8.02 7.26 5.92
CA GLY A 211 -7.13 6.28 6.54
C GLY A 211 -6.34 6.82 7.72
N ASN A 212 -5.87 5.89 8.54
CA ASN A 212 -4.77 6.14 9.43
C ASN A 212 -3.49 5.92 8.62
N PRO A 213 -2.54 6.86 8.60
CA PRO A 213 -1.32 6.72 7.81
C PRO A 213 -0.34 5.79 8.52
N THR A 214 -0.58 4.47 8.41
CA THR A 214 0.18 3.44 9.13
C THR A 214 1.49 3.06 8.45
N ARG A 215 1.69 3.48 7.19
CA ARG A 215 2.84 3.14 6.36
C ARG A 215 3.64 4.40 6.03
N THR A 216 4.90 4.21 5.68
CA THR A 216 5.82 5.27 5.23
C THR A 216 5.85 5.42 3.71
N ILE A 217 5.30 4.44 3.00
CA ILE A 217 5.25 4.33 1.53
C ILE A 217 3.85 3.93 1.08
N GLY A 218 3.59 3.97 -0.23
CA GLY A 218 2.33 3.62 -0.88
C GLY A 218 1.48 4.83 -1.24
N ARG A 219 0.54 4.63 -2.16
CA ARG A 219 -0.20 5.70 -2.82
C ARG A 219 -0.91 6.66 -1.86
N PHE A 220 -1.49 6.16 -0.76
CA PHE A 220 -2.17 7.02 0.21
C PHE A 220 -1.23 8.05 0.83
N VAL A 221 -0.02 7.65 1.24
CA VAL A 221 0.99 8.57 1.81
C VAL A 221 1.48 9.55 0.75
N GLU A 222 1.60 9.12 -0.49
CA GLU A 222 1.99 9.99 -1.60
C GLU A 222 0.92 11.03 -1.99
N CYS A 223 -0.34 10.85 -1.57
CA CYS A 223 -1.40 11.84 -1.70
C CYS A 223 -1.38 12.89 -0.58
N LEU A 224 -0.58 12.67 0.49
CA LEU A 224 -0.44 13.58 1.63
C LEU A 224 0.66 14.63 1.36
N PRO A 225 0.81 15.68 2.22
CA PRO A 225 1.84 16.70 2.05
C PRO A 225 3.24 16.11 1.84
N LYS A 226 3.99 16.65 0.88
CA LYS A 226 5.31 16.20 0.41
C LYS A 226 5.32 14.91 -0.41
N GLY A 227 4.19 14.24 -0.59
CA GLY A 227 4.08 13.09 -1.47
C GLY A 227 4.04 13.46 -2.96
N LYS A 228 4.36 12.51 -3.82
CA LYS A 228 4.45 12.67 -5.28
C LYS A 228 3.15 13.20 -5.91
N PHE A 229 2.00 12.79 -5.39
CA PHE A 229 0.67 13.13 -5.90
C PHE A 229 -0.05 14.22 -5.11
N ALA A 230 0.58 14.79 -4.07
CA ALA A 230 -0.02 15.81 -3.20
C ALA A 230 -0.61 17.01 -3.96
N HIS A 231 -0.06 17.36 -5.13
CA HIS A 231 -0.52 18.47 -5.96
C HIS A 231 -1.90 18.27 -6.60
N ARG A 232 -2.39 17.02 -6.69
CA ARG A 232 -3.70 16.67 -7.25
C ARG A 232 -4.77 16.43 -6.17
N TRP A 233 -4.37 16.34 -4.89
CA TRP A 233 -5.23 15.94 -3.80
C TRP A 233 -5.45 17.07 -2.81
N HIS A 234 -6.71 17.32 -2.45
CA HIS A 234 -7.04 18.12 -1.28
C HIS A 234 -6.84 17.25 -0.05
N HIS A 235 -5.78 17.50 0.70
CA HIS A 235 -5.43 16.70 1.86
C HIS A 235 -5.81 17.38 3.18
N ARG A 236 -6.23 16.56 4.16
CA ARG A 236 -6.49 17.01 5.53
C ARG A 236 -5.88 16.05 6.53
N GLN A 237 -5.30 16.60 7.56
CA GLN A 237 -4.80 15.86 8.72
C GLN A 237 -5.70 16.15 9.91
N ILE A 238 -6.25 15.10 10.54
CA ILE A 238 -7.16 15.23 11.67
C ILE A 238 -6.55 14.60 12.92
N ASP A 239 -6.24 15.46 13.88
CA ASP A 239 -5.75 15.05 15.20
C ASP A 239 -6.93 14.67 16.10
N SER A 240 -6.93 13.46 16.64
CA SER A 240 -7.99 12.94 17.53
C SER A 240 -8.16 13.79 18.79
N ARG A 241 -7.15 14.54 19.21
CA ARG A 241 -7.23 15.47 20.35
C ARG A 241 -8.26 16.58 20.12
N ASN A 242 -8.49 16.97 18.86
CA ASN A 242 -9.38 18.07 18.49
C ASN A 242 -10.81 17.62 18.16
N VAL A 243 -11.11 16.34 18.23
CA VAL A 243 -12.42 15.75 17.86
C VAL A 243 -13.25 15.50 19.11
N LYS A 244 -14.53 15.92 19.13
CA LYS A 244 -15.39 15.88 20.34
C LYS A 244 -15.62 14.47 20.88
N ILE A 245 -15.83 13.50 20.01
CA ILE A 245 -16.24 12.12 20.38
C ILE A 245 -15.11 11.23 20.88
N THR A 246 -13.84 11.66 20.78
CA THR A 246 -12.70 10.85 21.21
C THR A 246 -12.52 10.81 22.72
N ASN A 247 -11.99 9.68 23.22
CA ASN A 247 -11.68 9.51 24.65
C ASN A 247 -10.38 10.25 25.02
N LYS A 248 -10.53 11.49 25.50
CA LYS A 248 -9.40 12.37 25.87
C LYS A 248 -8.53 11.79 26.97
N ALA A 249 -9.13 11.09 27.94
CA ALA A 249 -8.38 10.47 29.03
C ALA A 249 -7.47 9.34 28.52
N GLN A 250 -7.94 8.56 27.54
CA GLN A 250 -7.12 7.51 26.93
C GLN A 250 -6.01 8.10 26.07
N ILE A 251 -6.29 9.16 25.31
CA ILE A 251 -5.29 9.87 24.51
C ILE A 251 -4.20 10.46 25.41
N GLN A 252 -4.57 11.00 26.56
CA GLN A 252 -3.62 11.55 27.53
C GLN A 252 -2.70 10.46 28.10
N LYS A 253 -3.24 9.26 28.43
CA LYS A 253 -2.42 8.12 28.85
C LYS A 253 -1.43 7.70 27.76
N TRP A 254 -1.87 7.64 26.50
CA TRP A 254 -0.97 7.34 25.40
C TRP A 254 0.13 8.36 25.21
N LEU A 255 -0.16 9.65 25.48
CA LEU A 255 0.85 10.71 25.45
C LEU A 255 1.91 10.49 26.55
N GLU A 256 1.47 10.10 27.75
CA GLU A 256 2.36 9.82 28.89
C GLU A 256 3.19 8.54 28.69
N ASP A 257 2.55 7.48 28.16
CA ASP A 257 3.19 6.17 27.97
C ASP A 257 4.19 6.14 26.81
N TYR A 258 3.85 6.78 25.68
CA TYR A 258 4.60 6.65 24.42
C TYR A 258 5.30 7.94 23.99
N GLY A 259 4.85 9.09 24.45
CA GLY A 259 5.32 10.40 24.01
C GLY A 259 4.71 10.87 22.67
N GLU A 260 4.66 12.19 22.47
CA GLU A 260 4.01 12.81 21.28
C GLU A 260 4.71 12.49 19.96
N GLU A 261 6.03 12.34 19.96
CA GLU A 261 6.83 12.07 18.77
C GLU A 261 6.99 10.56 18.46
N SER A 262 6.43 9.66 19.27
CA SER A 262 6.43 8.24 18.96
C SER A 262 5.58 7.94 17.72
N ASP A 263 5.97 6.94 16.95
CA ASP A 263 5.20 6.50 15.77
C ASP A 263 3.80 6.03 16.16
N PHE A 264 3.67 5.40 17.34
CA PHE A 264 2.37 5.05 17.89
C PHE A 264 1.45 6.25 18.02
N PHE A 265 1.91 7.34 18.63
CA PHE A 265 1.12 8.53 18.88
C PHE A 265 0.87 9.34 17.58
N LYS A 266 1.89 9.45 16.72
CA LYS A 266 1.76 10.07 15.39
C LYS A 266 0.62 9.47 14.58
N VAL A 267 0.62 8.15 14.43
CA VAL A 267 -0.36 7.44 13.61
C VAL A 267 -1.74 7.40 14.26
N ARG A 268 -1.79 7.02 15.56
CA ARG A 268 -3.07 6.73 16.23
C ARG A 268 -3.80 7.96 16.74
N VAL A 269 -3.09 9.06 16.97
CA VAL A 269 -3.67 10.29 17.52
C VAL A 269 -3.55 11.44 16.54
N ARG A 270 -2.35 11.73 16.03
CA ARG A 270 -2.10 12.92 15.20
C ARG A 270 -2.49 12.75 13.73
N GLY A 271 -2.68 11.53 13.24
CA GLY A 271 -2.92 11.28 11.83
C GLY A 271 -1.72 11.63 10.93
N VAL A 272 -0.51 11.47 11.46
CA VAL A 272 0.77 11.72 10.77
C VAL A 272 1.41 10.37 10.45
N PRO A 273 2.00 10.20 9.26
CA PRO A 273 2.78 9.00 8.94
C PRO A 273 3.89 8.76 9.97
N PRO A 274 4.19 7.50 10.31
CA PRO A 274 5.28 7.17 11.21
C PRO A 274 6.63 7.49 10.56
N ALA A 275 7.69 7.60 11.35
CA ALA A 275 9.05 7.63 10.84
C ALA A 275 9.44 6.28 10.24
N VAL A 276 8.99 5.21 10.91
CA VAL A 276 9.15 3.82 10.47
C VAL A 276 7.83 3.08 10.69
N SER A 277 7.38 2.27 9.72
CA SER A 277 6.22 1.40 9.92
C SER A 277 6.51 0.42 11.06
N SER A 278 5.54 0.14 11.93
CA SER A 278 5.72 -0.71 13.13
C SER A 278 6.14 -2.14 12.81
N ASP A 279 5.88 -2.58 11.59
CA ASP A 279 6.21 -3.89 11.01
C ASP A 279 7.29 -3.79 9.93
N ALA A 280 7.84 -2.59 9.66
CA ALA A 280 8.90 -2.42 8.69
C ALA A 280 10.20 -3.07 9.14
N LEU A 281 10.88 -3.73 8.23
CA LEU A 281 12.18 -4.34 8.47
C LEU A 281 13.28 -3.30 8.67
N ILE A 282 13.20 -2.19 7.91
CA ILE A 282 14.16 -1.08 7.95
C ILE A 282 13.47 0.25 7.64
N GLY A 283 13.92 1.33 8.26
CA GLY A 283 13.40 2.67 8.02
C GLY A 283 14.01 3.36 6.80
N PRO A 284 13.26 4.29 6.16
CA PRO A 284 13.75 5.04 5.00
C PRO A 284 14.99 5.88 5.29
N ASP A 285 15.12 6.42 6.51
CA ASP A 285 16.28 7.23 6.91
C ASP A 285 17.55 6.37 7.04
N GLU A 286 17.43 5.12 7.55
CA GLU A 286 18.55 4.19 7.66
C GLU A 286 19.05 3.75 6.27
N VAL A 287 18.12 3.53 5.32
CA VAL A 287 18.47 3.19 3.93
C VAL A 287 19.14 4.39 3.25
N GLU A 288 18.60 5.58 3.40
CA GLU A 288 19.13 6.81 2.80
C GLU A 288 20.53 7.15 3.36
N GLU A 289 20.71 7.04 4.67
CA GLU A 289 22.02 7.20 5.29
C GLU A 289 23.03 6.20 4.71
N SER A 290 22.62 4.93 4.54
CA SER A 290 23.44 3.91 3.91
C SER A 290 23.84 4.27 2.48
N MET A 291 22.96 4.86 1.70
CA MET A 291 23.22 5.31 0.33
C MET A 291 24.16 6.53 0.24
N HIS A 292 24.23 7.32 1.29
CA HIS A 292 25.15 8.47 1.37
C HIS A 292 26.53 8.10 1.92
N ARG A 293 26.72 6.86 2.42
CA ARG A 293 28.03 6.41 2.92
C ARG A 293 29.00 6.20 1.77
N ALA A 294 30.21 6.72 1.93
CA ALA A 294 31.29 6.55 0.97
C ALA A 294 32.54 5.97 1.65
N TYR A 295 33.15 4.99 1.02
CA TYR A 295 34.40 4.37 1.45
C TYR A 295 35.50 4.58 0.42
N LYS A 296 36.72 4.66 0.88
CA LYS A 296 37.88 4.79 -0.01
C LYS A 296 38.03 3.52 -0.86
N PRO A 297 38.32 3.64 -2.16
CA PRO A 297 38.65 2.50 -2.99
C PRO A 297 39.76 1.64 -2.37
N GLY A 298 39.64 0.32 -2.44
CA GLY A 298 40.60 -0.62 -1.89
C GLY A 298 40.48 -0.91 -0.39
N MET A 299 39.63 -0.17 0.35
CA MET A 299 39.48 -0.36 1.80
C MET A 299 39.06 -1.79 2.19
N PHE A 300 38.29 -2.45 1.34
CA PHE A 300 37.77 -3.79 1.58
C PHE A 300 38.34 -4.87 0.65
N ASP A 301 39.53 -4.62 0.03
CA ASP A 301 40.17 -5.60 -0.87
C ASP A 301 40.49 -6.93 -0.17
N HIS A 302 40.63 -6.92 1.14
CA HIS A 302 40.80 -8.11 1.96
C HIS A 302 39.54 -8.96 2.11
N ALA A 303 38.38 -8.37 1.88
CA ALA A 303 37.07 -9.03 2.02
C ALA A 303 36.70 -9.81 0.74
N PRO A 304 35.90 -10.89 0.84
CA PRO A 304 35.44 -11.63 -0.31
C PRO A 304 34.51 -10.78 -1.20
N VAL A 305 34.61 -11.01 -2.50
CA VAL A 305 33.64 -10.47 -3.51
C VAL A 305 32.53 -11.49 -3.69
N ILE A 306 31.30 -11.07 -3.35
CA ILE A 306 30.12 -11.91 -3.37
C ILE A 306 29.12 -11.33 -4.39
N VAL A 307 28.66 -12.18 -5.30
CA VAL A 307 27.67 -11.83 -6.31
C VAL A 307 26.34 -12.51 -5.96
N GLY A 308 25.24 -11.74 -5.93
CA GLY A 308 23.87 -12.23 -5.77
C GLY A 308 23.10 -11.99 -7.06
N VAL A 309 22.36 -12.99 -7.53
CA VAL A 309 21.62 -12.94 -8.79
C VAL A 309 20.17 -13.36 -8.54
N ASP A 310 19.26 -12.42 -8.68
CA ASP A 310 17.81 -12.69 -8.79
C ASP A 310 17.44 -12.86 -10.27
N VAL A 311 16.74 -13.95 -10.60
CA VAL A 311 16.50 -14.37 -12.00
C VAL A 311 15.01 -14.27 -12.33
N ALA A 312 14.67 -13.40 -13.28
CA ALA A 312 13.35 -13.31 -13.88
C ALA A 312 13.32 -13.94 -15.29
N ARG A 313 12.20 -14.55 -15.68
CA ARG A 313 12.02 -15.18 -17.00
C ARG A 313 10.99 -14.51 -17.89
N GLN A 314 9.88 -14.04 -17.34
CA GLN A 314 8.75 -13.51 -18.14
C GLN A 314 8.05 -12.34 -17.43
N GLY A 315 7.45 -11.44 -18.19
CA GLY A 315 6.63 -10.34 -17.69
C GLY A 315 7.42 -9.05 -17.47
N ALA A 316 6.95 -8.27 -16.51
CA ALA A 316 7.54 -6.98 -16.13
C ALA A 316 8.77 -7.11 -15.21
N ASP A 317 9.03 -8.29 -14.64
CA ASP A 317 10.11 -8.54 -13.69
C ASP A 317 11.48 -8.54 -14.40
N SER A 318 12.54 -8.16 -13.69
CA SER A 318 13.89 -7.98 -14.23
C SER A 318 14.89 -8.89 -13.50
N SER A 319 15.82 -9.52 -14.24
CA SER A 319 16.97 -10.15 -13.59
C SER A 319 17.92 -9.09 -13.07
N CYS A 320 18.39 -9.24 -11.83
CA CYS A 320 19.27 -8.29 -11.18
C CYS A 320 20.53 -8.94 -10.65
N ILE A 321 21.69 -8.29 -10.86
CA ILE A 321 22.99 -8.69 -10.30
C ILE A 321 23.42 -7.66 -9.28
N ALA A 322 23.65 -8.09 -8.05
CA ALA A 322 24.29 -7.32 -6.99
C ALA A 322 25.69 -7.84 -6.70
N ARG A 323 26.65 -6.93 -6.47
CA ARG A 323 28.02 -7.24 -6.03
C ARG A 323 28.28 -6.58 -4.69
N ARG A 324 28.70 -7.36 -3.70
CA ARG A 324 29.08 -6.88 -2.38
C ARG A 324 30.55 -7.25 -2.08
N GLN A 325 31.29 -6.31 -1.51
CA GLN A 325 32.62 -6.54 -0.97
C GLN A 325 32.82 -5.81 0.36
N GLY A 326 32.96 -6.52 1.45
CA GLY A 326 33.05 -5.93 2.79
C GLY A 326 31.79 -5.10 3.12
N GLN A 327 31.99 -3.81 3.37
CA GLN A 327 30.92 -2.87 3.71
C GLN A 327 30.38 -2.08 2.50
N VAL A 328 30.57 -2.58 1.26
CA VAL A 328 30.08 -1.87 0.06
C VAL A 328 29.30 -2.81 -0.83
N VAL A 329 28.10 -2.38 -1.23
CA VAL A 329 27.37 -2.89 -2.38
C VAL A 329 27.61 -1.93 -3.55
N PHE A 330 28.09 -2.46 -4.66
CA PHE A 330 28.35 -1.69 -5.86
C PHE A 330 27.06 -1.44 -6.67
N PRO A 331 27.06 -0.50 -7.66
CA PRO A 331 25.90 -0.28 -8.52
C PRO A 331 25.36 -1.57 -9.12
N LEU A 332 24.05 -1.74 -9.06
CA LEU A 332 23.35 -2.94 -9.50
C LEU A 332 23.29 -3.02 -11.04
N ARG A 333 23.33 -4.22 -11.59
CA ARG A 333 23.14 -4.47 -13.01
C ARG A 333 21.77 -5.12 -13.23
N VAL A 334 20.84 -4.37 -13.84
CA VAL A 334 19.48 -4.84 -14.11
C VAL A 334 19.37 -5.24 -15.59
N MET A 335 18.73 -6.38 -15.87
CA MET A 335 18.60 -6.95 -17.21
C MET A 335 17.15 -7.39 -17.44
N ARG A 336 16.61 -7.05 -18.60
CA ARG A 336 15.29 -7.53 -19.06
C ARG A 336 15.46 -8.52 -20.20
N ILE A 337 15.99 -9.70 -19.88
CA ILE A 337 16.31 -10.76 -20.85
C ILE A 337 15.48 -11.99 -20.48
N PRO A 338 14.53 -12.43 -21.33
CA PRO A 338 13.68 -13.60 -21.04
C PRO A 338 14.43 -14.95 -21.09
N ASP A 339 15.55 -15.00 -21.83
CA ASP A 339 16.35 -16.23 -22.03
C ASP A 339 17.35 -16.40 -20.89
N THR A 340 17.13 -17.41 -20.07
CA THR A 340 17.97 -17.72 -18.90
C THR A 340 19.39 -18.13 -19.30
N THR A 341 19.60 -18.66 -20.52
CA THR A 341 20.94 -18.98 -21.05
C THR A 341 21.73 -17.70 -21.30
N LEU A 342 21.08 -16.70 -21.94
CA LEU A 342 21.71 -15.39 -22.15
C LEU A 342 21.99 -14.68 -20.83
N VAL A 343 21.06 -14.76 -19.86
CA VAL A 343 21.31 -14.25 -18.49
C VAL A 343 22.52 -14.94 -17.88
N GLY A 344 22.63 -16.29 -17.99
CA GLY A 344 23.77 -17.05 -17.49
C GLY A 344 25.11 -16.62 -18.09
N HIS A 345 25.17 -16.36 -19.39
CA HIS A 345 26.34 -15.80 -20.04
C HIS A 345 26.69 -14.39 -19.55
N GLN A 346 25.68 -13.53 -19.36
CA GLN A 346 25.90 -12.18 -18.81
C GLN A 346 26.42 -12.22 -17.38
N VAL A 347 25.91 -13.14 -16.54
CA VAL A 347 26.40 -13.35 -15.18
C VAL A 347 27.84 -13.88 -15.22
N SER A 348 28.16 -14.86 -16.08
CA SER A 348 29.51 -15.40 -16.22
C SER A 348 30.50 -14.29 -16.62
N ASN A 349 30.18 -13.49 -17.62
CA ASN A 349 31.01 -12.35 -18.04
C ASN A 349 31.22 -11.34 -16.89
N TYR A 350 30.12 -11.04 -16.16
CA TYR A 350 30.21 -10.13 -15.01
C TYR A 350 31.11 -10.67 -13.90
N CYS A 351 31.09 -11.98 -13.68
CA CYS A 351 31.96 -12.66 -12.72
C CYS A 351 33.41 -12.62 -13.15
N ASP A 352 33.72 -12.79 -14.45
CA ASP A 352 35.11 -12.69 -15.00
C ASP A 352 35.65 -11.27 -14.84
N GLU A 353 34.83 -10.25 -15.13
CA GLU A 353 35.22 -8.84 -14.99
C GLU A 353 35.54 -8.46 -13.55
N ASN A 354 34.92 -9.09 -12.56
CA ASN A 354 34.96 -8.66 -11.16
C ASN A 354 35.63 -9.61 -10.20
N HIS A 355 36.24 -10.74 -10.67
CA HIS A 355 36.98 -11.71 -9.86
C HIS A 355 36.26 -12.13 -8.58
N PHE A 356 35.13 -12.79 -8.68
CA PHE A 356 34.26 -13.16 -7.55
C PHE A 356 34.79 -14.35 -6.71
N ASP A 357 34.46 -14.35 -5.43
CA ASP A 357 34.74 -15.48 -4.52
C ASP A 357 33.55 -16.44 -4.43
N ALA A 358 32.30 -15.93 -4.52
CA ALA A 358 31.07 -16.71 -4.60
C ALA A 358 30.00 -16.01 -5.44
N CYS A 359 29.26 -16.79 -6.22
CA CYS A 359 28.04 -16.34 -6.93
C CYS A 359 26.85 -17.12 -6.39
N LEU A 360 25.87 -16.41 -5.86
CA LEU A 360 24.66 -16.93 -5.21
C LEU A 360 23.47 -16.62 -6.11
N VAL A 361 22.80 -17.65 -6.61
CA VAL A 361 21.71 -17.50 -7.61
C VAL A 361 20.40 -17.98 -6.99
N ASP A 362 19.34 -17.17 -7.13
CA ASP A 362 18.01 -17.61 -6.74
C ASP A 362 17.55 -18.76 -7.62
N ALA A 363 17.36 -19.93 -7.00
CA ALA A 363 16.85 -21.15 -7.63
C ALA A 363 15.37 -21.38 -7.35
N THR A 364 14.69 -20.46 -6.66
CA THR A 364 13.25 -20.55 -6.34
C THR A 364 12.44 -20.53 -7.64
N GLY A 365 11.45 -21.42 -7.76
CA GLY A 365 10.62 -21.51 -8.97
C GLY A 365 11.30 -22.09 -10.22
N GLY A 366 12.57 -22.54 -10.13
CA GLY A 366 13.27 -23.28 -11.20
C GLY A 366 13.91 -22.41 -12.30
N TYR A 367 13.71 -21.09 -12.31
CA TYR A 367 14.30 -20.22 -13.35
C TYR A 367 15.80 -20.05 -13.21
N GLY A 368 16.29 -20.04 -12.00
CA GLY A 368 17.73 -19.99 -11.71
C GLY A 368 18.51 -21.20 -12.24
N ALA A 369 17.89 -22.35 -12.42
CA ALA A 369 18.55 -23.57 -12.89
C ALA A 369 19.21 -23.37 -14.27
N GLY A 370 18.54 -22.71 -15.23
CA GLY A 370 19.11 -22.43 -16.55
C GLY A 370 20.33 -21.48 -16.51
N VAL A 371 20.32 -20.53 -15.59
CA VAL A 371 21.44 -19.62 -15.33
C VAL A 371 22.62 -20.41 -14.74
N ILE A 372 22.35 -21.24 -13.73
CA ILE A 372 23.35 -22.07 -13.04
C ILE A 372 23.99 -23.08 -13.99
N ASP A 373 23.19 -23.77 -14.80
CA ASP A 373 23.71 -24.74 -15.79
C ASP A 373 24.60 -24.06 -16.83
N THR A 374 24.21 -22.86 -17.30
CA THR A 374 25.01 -22.06 -18.20
C THR A 374 26.32 -21.63 -17.56
N MET A 375 26.29 -21.13 -16.34
CA MET A 375 27.51 -20.76 -15.59
C MET A 375 28.45 -21.96 -15.42
N ARG A 376 27.91 -23.12 -15.06
CA ARG A 376 28.71 -24.37 -14.96
C ARG A 376 29.32 -24.76 -16.30
N SER A 377 28.61 -24.60 -17.41
CA SER A 377 29.13 -24.86 -18.78
C SER A 377 30.25 -23.94 -19.17
N THR A 378 30.28 -22.73 -18.62
CA THR A 378 31.36 -21.72 -18.77
C THR A 378 32.43 -21.77 -17.67
N ASN A 379 32.46 -22.88 -16.92
CA ASN A 379 33.40 -23.13 -15.83
C ASN A 379 33.35 -22.12 -14.65
N HIS A 380 32.14 -21.61 -14.37
CA HIS A 380 31.84 -20.80 -13.20
C HIS A 380 31.01 -21.58 -12.18
N ASP A 381 31.47 -21.58 -10.91
CA ASP A 381 30.71 -22.18 -9.81
C ASP A 381 29.62 -21.20 -9.35
N ALA A 382 28.37 -21.66 -9.39
CA ALA A 382 27.19 -20.97 -8.84
C ALA A 382 26.60 -21.79 -7.69
N ILE A 383 26.23 -21.10 -6.62
CA ILE A 383 25.59 -21.68 -5.42
C ILE A 383 24.08 -21.40 -5.53
N GLU A 384 23.30 -22.47 -5.49
CA GLU A 384 21.84 -22.38 -5.50
C GLU A 384 21.32 -21.89 -4.15
N VAL A 385 20.43 -20.91 -4.19
CA VAL A 385 19.73 -20.39 -3.00
C VAL A 385 18.23 -20.54 -3.20
N TYR A 386 17.56 -21.18 -2.26
CA TYR A 386 16.12 -21.30 -2.24
C TYR A 386 15.56 -20.39 -1.13
N PHE A 387 14.73 -19.42 -1.47
CA PHE A 387 14.16 -18.47 -0.51
C PHE A 387 13.30 -19.16 0.56
N SER A 388 12.59 -20.22 0.18
CA SER A 388 11.82 -21.08 1.09
C SER A 388 12.69 -22.08 1.87
N GLY A 389 13.99 -22.16 1.59
CA GLY A 389 14.92 -23.09 2.24
C GLY A 389 15.09 -22.83 3.74
N SER A 390 15.67 -23.80 4.44
CA SER A 390 15.94 -23.68 5.88
C SER A 390 16.99 -22.59 6.16
N PRO A 391 16.77 -21.73 7.17
CA PRO A 391 17.76 -20.76 7.60
C PRO A 391 18.90 -21.45 8.34
N LEU A 392 20.07 -20.83 8.42
CA LEU A 392 21.18 -21.27 9.27
C LEU A 392 20.89 -20.98 10.76
N ASP A 393 20.24 -19.87 11.03
CA ASP A 393 19.82 -19.48 12.37
C ASP A 393 18.32 -19.69 12.56
N ARG A 394 17.95 -20.53 13.54
CA ARG A 394 16.58 -20.96 13.82
C ARG A 394 15.65 -19.83 14.28
N GLN A 395 16.17 -18.64 14.59
CA GLN A 395 15.31 -17.49 14.89
C GLN A 395 14.54 -16.97 13.67
N TYR A 396 14.94 -17.33 12.46
CA TYR A 396 14.27 -16.95 11.21
C TYR A 396 13.40 -18.08 10.67
N PHE A 397 12.29 -17.72 10.05
CA PHE A 397 11.32 -18.68 9.53
C PHE A 397 11.84 -19.45 8.29
N ASN A 398 12.50 -18.77 7.38
CA ASN A 398 13.08 -19.33 6.14
C ASN A 398 14.36 -18.59 5.75
N LYS A 399 14.99 -19.03 4.67
CA LYS A 399 16.24 -18.44 4.16
C LYS A 399 16.05 -16.99 3.72
N ARG A 400 14.92 -16.62 3.11
CA ARG A 400 14.63 -15.25 2.70
C ARG A 400 14.60 -14.31 3.92
N SER A 401 13.89 -14.68 4.97
CA SER A 401 13.87 -13.90 6.22
C SER A 401 15.29 -13.72 6.79
N GLU A 402 16.08 -14.80 6.87
CA GLU A 402 17.45 -14.73 7.36
C GLU A 402 18.31 -13.74 6.56
N MET A 403 18.30 -13.84 5.22
CA MET A 403 19.10 -12.98 4.34
C MET A 403 18.76 -11.49 4.54
N TYR A 404 17.48 -11.14 4.57
CA TYR A 404 17.05 -9.76 4.76
C TYR A 404 17.41 -9.20 6.15
N PHE A 405 17.23 -9.98 7.21
CA PHE A 405 17.64 -9.54 8.55
C PHE A 405 19.15 -9.38 8.67
N LEU A 406 19.94 -10.22 7.98
CA LEU A 406 21.41 -10.07 7.92
C LEU A 406 21.80 -8.83 7.12
N LEU A 407 21.12 -8.54 6.01
CA LEU A 407 21.31 -7.31 5.23
C LEU A 407 21.05 -6.06 6.10
N VAL A 408 19.95 -6.03 6.84
CA VAL A 408 19.64 -4.89 7.73
C VAL A 408 20.68 -4.75 8.85
N LYS A 409 21.10 -5.86 9.48
CA LYS A 409 22.19 -5.83 10.47
C LYS A 409 23.48 -5.27 9.86
N TRP A 410 23.79 -5.63 8.61
CA TRP A 410 24.95 -5.12 7.89
C TRP A 410 24.80 -3.61 7.56
N ILE A 411 23.64 -3.14 7.14
CA ILE A 411 23.38 -1.70 6.91
C ILE A 411 23.63 -0.91 8.20
N ARG A 412 23.08 -1.39 9.33
CA ARG A 412 23.24 -0.76 10.66
C ARG A 412 24.70 -0.79 11.15
N ALA A 413 25.48 -1.80 10.73
CA ALA A 413 26.91 -1.91 11.03
C ALA A 413 27.81 -1.08 10.09
N GLY A 414 27.25 -0.17 9.28
CA GLY A 414 28.02 0.71 8.41
C GLY A 414 28.02 0.31 6.94
N GLY A 415 27.15 -0.61 6.52
CA GLY A 415 27.03 -0.99 5.12
C GLY A 415 26.63 0.18 4.21
N ALA A 416 27.26 0.29 3.05
CA ALA A 416 27.00 1.31 2.03
C ALA A 416 26.28 0.70 0.83
N LEU A 417 25.10 1.23 0.53
CA LEU A 417 24.30 0.87 -0.64
C LEU A 417 24.52 1.89 -1.78
N PRO A 418 24.37 1.49 -3.05
CA PRO A 418 24.37 2.43 -4.15
C PRO A 418 23.15 3.37 -4.08
N PRO A 419 23.26 4.62 -4.55
CA PRO A 419 22.16 5.57 -4.58
C PRO A 419 21.15 5.19 -5.68
N ASP A 420 20.23 4.28 -5.35
CA ASP A 420 19.19 3.77 -6.26
C ASP A 420 17.80 3.92 -5.60
N PRO A 421 16.94 4.82 -6.14
CA PRO A 421 15.61 5.09 -5.56
C PRO A 421 14.69 3.85 -5.56
N GLU A 422 14.77 2.97 -6.57
CA GLU A 422 13.95 1.76 -6.61
C GLU A 422 14.42 0.75 -5.54
N LEU A 423 15.73 0.60 -5.32
CA LEU A 423 16.25 -0.22 -4.24
C LEU A 423 15.81 0.30 -2.87
N LYS A 424 15.79 1.64 -2.68
CA LYS A 424 15.27 2.26 -1.46
C LYS A 424 13.80 1.90 -1.23
N GLU A 425 12.97 2.06 -2.24
CA GLU A 425 11.55 1.74 -2.18
C GLU A 425 11.33 0.25 -1.85
N GLU A 426 12.02 -0.65 -2.53
CA GLU A 426 11.93 -2.10 -2.30
C GLU A 426 12.34 -2.49 -0.86
N LEU A 427 13.43 -1.94 -0.33
CA LEU A 427 13.88 -2.22 1.04
C LEU A 427 12.90 -1.67 2.09
N CYS A 428 12.36 -0.47 1.87
CA CYS A 428 11.38 0.15 2.78
C CYS A 428 10.00 -0.53 2.74
N ALA A 429 9.70 -1.26 1.66
CA ALA A 429 8.48 -2.04 1.51
C ALA A 429 8.51 -3.35 2.31
N MET A 430 9.70 -3.82 2.73
CA MET A 430 9.83 -5.07 3.47
C MET A 430 9.26 -4.95 4.86
N THR A 431 8.28 -5.78 5.15
CA THR A 431 7.63 -5.91 6.46
C THR A 431 7.86 -7.30 7.03
N TYR A 432 7.74 -7.44 8.34
CA TYR A 432 7.90 -8.72 9.02
C TYR A 432 6.88 -8.90 10.15
N ARG A 433 6.63 -10.16 10.48
CA ARG A 433 5.81 -10.57 11.61
C ARG A 433 6.54 -11.61 12.45
N PHE A 434 6.15 -11.71 13.71
CA PHE A 434 6.63 -12.75 14.60
C PHE A 434 5.64 -13.92 14.60
N GLN A 435 6.07 -15.10 14.12
CA GLN A 435 5.22 -16.28 13.99
C GLN A 435 5.93 -17.50 14.58
N LYS A 436 5.31 -18.18 15.54
CA LYS A 436 5.86 -19.37 16.20
C LYS A 436 7.30 -19.18 16.69
N ASP A 437 7.54 -18.05 17.39
CA ASP A 437 8.84 -17.64 17.90
C ASP A 437 9.94 -17.42 16.85
N GLN A 438 9.55 -17.17 15.60
CA GLN A 438 10.46 -16.90 14.48
C GLN A 438 10.10 -15.59 13.78
N PHE A 439 11.12 -14.88 13.32
CA PHE A 439 10.95 -13.72 12.43
C PHE A 439 10.64 -14.20 11.01
N ARG A 440 9.50 -13.79 10.49
CA ARG A 440 9.06 -14.09 9.14
C ARG A 440 8.82 -12.80 8.37
N LEU A 441 9.49 -12.62 7.24
CA LEU A 441 9.13 -11.59 6.27
C LEU A 441 7.77 -11.90 5.64
N ASP A 442 7.05 -10.86 5.26
CA ASP A 442 5.86 -11.02 4.43
C ASP A 442 6.24 -11.59 3.06
N GLU A 443 5.28 -12.21 2.39
CA GLU A 443 5.54 -12.92 1.14
C GLU A 443 5.98 -11.93 0.03
N LYS A 444 6.73 -12.42 -0.97
CA LYS A 444 7.18 -11.58 -2.11
C LYS A 444 6.00 -10.97 -2.86
N ASP A 445 4.88 -11.69 -2.93
CA ASP A 445 3.67 -11.24 -3.60
C ASP A 445 3.00 -10.08 -2.86
N ASP A 446 2.99 -10.07 -1.51
CA ASP A 446 2.48 -8.96 -0.71
C ASP A 446 3.28 -7.67 -0.98
N VAL A 447 4.60 -7.78 -1.10
CA VAL A 447 5.48 -6.65 -1.44
C VAL A 447 5.23 -6.18 -2.87
N LYS A 448 5.07 -7.13 -3.81
CA LYS A 448 4.77 -6.84 -5.22
C LYS A 448 3.43 -6.11 -5.38
N GLU A 449 2.41 -6.51 -4.61
CA GLU A 449 1.14 -5.78 -4.55
C GLU A 449 1.31 -4.35 -4.06
N LEU A 450 2.16 -4.16 -3.04
CA LEU A 450 2.35 -2.87 -2.41
C LEU A 450 3.04 -1.85 -3.32
N ILE A 451 4.12 -2.25 -4.02
CA ILE A 451 4.96 -1.35 -4.84
C ILE A 451 4.72 -1.49 -6.35
N GLY A 452 3.78 -2.37 -6.77
CA GLY A 452 3.42 -2.56 -8.18
C GLY A 452 4.44 -3.34 -9.02
N ARG A 453 5.53 -3.85 -8.42
CA ARG A 453 6.59 -4.63 -9.07
C ARG A 453 7.27 -5.59 -8.12
N SER A 454 8.01 -6.57 -8.67
CA SER A 454 8.86 -7.46 -7.88
C SER A 454 10.03 -6.71 -7.25
N PRO A 455 10.46 -7.04 -6.01
CA PRO A 455 11.61 -6.43 -5.34
C PRO A 455 12.95 -7.05 -5.77
N ASP A 456 13.18 -7.13 -7.08
CA ASP A 456 14.31 -7.87 -7.70
C ASP A 456 15.68 -7.32 -7.29
N LYS A 457 15.78 -6.00 -7.10
CA LYS A 457 17.02 -5.34 -6.65
C LYS A 457 17.33 -5.67 -5.20
N ALA A 458 16.34 -5.59 -4.32
CA ALA A 458 16.51 -5.93 -2.90
C ALA A 458 16.78 -7.43 -2.71
N ASP A 459 16.10 -8.30 -3.46
CA ASP A 459 16.32 -9.75 -3.43
C ASP A 459 17.76 -10.09 -3.89
N SER A 460 18.29 -9.44 -4.96
CA SER A 460 19.67 -9.66 -5.43
C SER A 460 20.71 -9.23 -4.39
N VAL A 461 20.48 -8.12 -3.67
CA VAL A 461 21.37 -7.68 -2.58
C VAL A 461 21.29 -8.65 -1.39
N ALA A 462 20.06 -9.07 -1.00
CA ALA A 462 19.85 -10.01 0.11
C ALA A 462 20.52 -11.36 -0.14
N LEU A 463 20.54 -11.86 -1.38
CA LEU A 463 21.22 -13.08 -1.78
C LEU A 463 22.70 -13.07 -1.39
N THR A 464 23.38 -11.92 -1.41
CA THR A 464 24.78 -11.83 -1.00
C THR A 464 25.03 -12.18 0.47
N PHE A 465 23.98 -12.38 1.27
CA PHE A 465 24.01 -12.77 2.69
C PHE A 465 23.55 -14.20 2.94
N ALA A 466 23.24 -15.00 1.90
CA ALA A 466 22.67 -16.33 2.08
C ALA A 466 23.63 -17.30 2.80
N PHE A 467 24.92 -17.20 2.55
CA PHE A 467 25.93 -18.06 3.18
C PHE A 467 27.20 -17.27 3.55
N PRO A 468 27.93 -17.71 4.59
CA PRO A 468 29.26 -17.19 4.86
C PRO A 468 30.23 -17.52 3.71
N VAL A 469 30.97 -16.52 3.25
CA VAL A 469 31.94 -16.68 2.16
C VAL A 469 33.32 -16.27 2.65
N VAL A 470 34.32 -17.09 2.32
CA VAL A 470 35.73 -16.81 2.59
C VAL A 470 36.42 -16.40 1.29
N LYS A 471 37.32 -15.40 1.36
CA LYS A 471 38.08 -14.95 0.20
C LYS A 471 38.98 -16.08 -0.33
N LYS A 472 38.90 -16.33 -1.64
CA LYS A 472 39.80 -17.27 -2.31
C LYS A 472 41.25 -16.69 -2.36
N LEU A 473 42.21 -17.47 -1.97
CA LEU A 473 43.62 -17.05 -2.08
C LEU A 473 44.08 -17.08 -3.55
N PRO A 474 44.85 -16.07 -4.02
CA PRO A 474 45.38 -16.09 -5.36
C PRO A 474 46.27 -17.35 -5.55
N GLY A 475 45.97 -18.19 -6.56
CA GLY A 475 46.74 -19.40 -6.87
C GLY A 475 46.20 -20.71 -6.23
N ALA A 476 45.14 -20.69 -5.45
CA ALA A 476 44.42 -21.91 -5.12
C ALA A 476 43.68 -22.37 -6.39
N ALA A 477 44.29 -23.27 -7.16
CA ALA A 477 43.62 -23.95 -8.25
C ALA A 477 42.31 -24.56 -7.70
N SER A 478 41.25 -24.53 -8.49
CA SER A 478 39.97 -25.19 -8.25
C SER A 478 40.12 -26.73 -8.29
N GLY A 479 40.98 -27.26 -7.43
CA GLY A 479 41.18 -28.67 -7.13
C GLY A 479 40.34 -29.07 -5.95
N GLY A 480 39.05 -28.83 -6.02
CA GLY A 480 38.11 -29.30 -5.03
C GLY A 480 37.83 -30.77 -5.26
N SER A 481 38.28 -31.63 -4.34
CA SER A 481 37.64 -32.94 -4.21
C SER A 481 36.13 -32.65 -4.04
N LYS A 482 35.31 -33.12 -4.98
CA LYS A 482 33.85 -33.21 -4.85
C LYS A 482 33.54 -34.08 -3.63
N LYS A 483 33.56 -33.51 -2.43
CA LYS A 483 32.73 -34.03 -1.37
C LYS A 483 31.32 -33.52 -1.71
N GLU A 484 30.56 -34.36 -2.36
CA GLU A 484 29.10 -34.23 -2.40
C GLU A 484 28.63 -33.93 -0.98
N TYR A 485 28.01 -32.79 -0.79
CA TYR A 485 27.35 -32.46 0.47
C TYR A 485 26.19 -33.44 0.62
N ASP A 486 26.40 -34.48 1.42
CA ASP A 486 25.34 -35.39 1.81
C ASP A 486 24.59 -34.79 3.00
N PRO A 487 23.36 -34.24 2.79
CA PRO A 487 22.56 -33.68 3.87
C PRO A 487 22.16 -34.73 4.92
N TYR A 488 22.38 -36.03 4.64
CA TYR A 488 22.02 -37.16 5.51
C TYR A 488 23.25 -37.79 6.19
N ALA A 489 24.48 -37.31 5.96
CA ALA A 489 25.70 -37.82 6.57
C ALA A 489 25.70 -37.83 8.12
N ALA A 490 24.85 -37.00 8.73
CA ALA A 490 24.65 -36.97 10.18
C ALA A 490 23.70 -38.07 10.70
N LEU A 491 22.94 -38.75 9.83
CA LEU A 491 22.01 -39.81 10.20
C LEU A 491 22.58 -41.23 10.08
N ASN A 492 23.81 -41.33 9.53
CA ASN A 492 24.50 -42.58 9.31
C ASN A 492 25.69 -42.81 10.30
N LYS A 493 25.63 -42.18 11.47
CA LYS A 493 26.54 -42.45 12.59
C LYS A 493 25.78 -42.91 13.82
#